data_e6299abc83ccc73d1011f5d9281d1436
#
_entry.id   e6299abc83ccc73d1011f5d9281d1436
#
_cell.length_a   1.000
_cell.length_b   1.000
_cell.length_c   1.000
_cell.angle_alpha   90.00
_cell.angle_beta   90.00
_cell.angle_gamma   90.00
#
_symmetry.space_group_name_H-M   'P 1'
#
loop_
_entity.id
_entity.type
_entity.pdbx_description
1 polymer ?
#
loop_
_entity_poly.entity_id
_entity_poly.type
_entity_poly.pdbx_seq_one_letter_code
_entity_poly.pdbx_strand_id
1 'polypeptide(L)'
;MTATKHKRRSGNPAKPPQPRYRPGVWHRNHQFALFGIVGATSLTLLAGFLGPSAVTLTLGPRESYLPPWYLPGGLVKPNDWFVSILIWCAICLGALGLWVGLRAMADGWKPKHKKLFALGTVLSLLTSCVPPMTSADVLMYAAYGRLQAIGRDPYEITPAEVFRGQFDPVLRWTERPWQDTPSVYGPITSWTQLTANKLGGENMHDIVFWLQVFSVVPFILACAGVVLLAHGDPRRQGRAVLLTIANPLLIWAVVAGAHNEPLAVMFAVGGLLFMRKNPFVAGLGIGLAGCAKVSIGLWGLAMLWAYRREPKKALLLCLGTAVPMGLAYVLWQPTAFFQALRNGGYVSVGSWANPLYRLLDVYTTGFNAKVVVGVISYIGLIVIAWMLYRVVPWTAAPGLDKDADLQRDPLTIALRTALVLSVAWLITSMYTLSWYDLLAWMPLAVLAANKLDKIMVIRGTALSLAYVPGRAIDLGPALDFTATRMRDTVSPIVQMAMVLAVILWWRQPDRPELFPFRKSKAPPAEVSPAVSGPRASPSKVPPPRSSPSKAARSQTPVPIKELASRRKS
;
A
#
# COMPACT_ATOMS: atom_id res chain seq x y z
N MET A 1 -31.12 -53.79 -63.73
CA MET A 1 -30.85 -52.35 -63.49
C MET A 1 -30.93 -52.10 -61.99
N THR A 2 -29.78 -52.12 -61.33
CA THR A 2 -29.62 -52.01 -59.87
C THR A 2 -29.05 -50.60 -59.52
N ALA A 3 -29.83 -49.78 -58.81
CA ALA A 3 -29.47 -48.43 -58.46
C ALA A 3 -28.72 -48.43 -57.10
N THR A 4 -27.45 -48.08 -57.14
CA THR A 4 -26.58 -47.96 -55.96
C THR A 4 -26.79 -46.59 -55.25
N LYS A 5 -27.31 -46.58 -54.00
CA LYS A 5 -27.47 -45.42 -53.14
C LYS A 5 -26.12 -45.04 -52.51
N HIS A 6 -25.51 -43.94 -52.94
CA HIS A 6 -24.39 -43.32 -52.29
C HIS A 6 -24.83 -42.59 -50.96
N LYS A 7 -24.43 -43.13 -49.81
CA LYS A 7 -24.57 -42.52 -48.51
C LYS A 7 -23.48 -41.41 -48.33
N ARG A 8 -23.87 -40.15 -48.44
CA ARG A 8 -23.01 -39.03 -48.05
C ARG A 8 -22.73 -39.07 -46.53
N ARG A 9 -21.49 -39.36 -46.16
CA ARG A 9 -21.00 -39.14 -44.77
C ARG A 9 -20.92 -37.64 -44.53
N SER A 10 -21.74 -37.10 -43.61
CA SER A 10 -21.60 -35.78 -43.06
C SER A 10 -20.37 -35.77 -42.12
N GLY A 11 -19.26 -35.25 -42.61
CA GLY A 11 -18.10 -35.00 -41.79
C GLY A 11 -18.40 -33.84 -40.79
N ASN A 12 -18.34 -34.12 -39.51
CA ASN A 12 -18.33 -33.07 -38.50
C ASN A 12 -17.15 -32.12 -38.77
N PRO A 13 -17.36 -30.79 -38.74
CA PRO A 13 -16.25 -29.85 -38.86
C PRO A 13 -15.25 -30.08 -37.72
N ALA A 14 -13.98 -30.29 -38.11
CA ALA A 14 -12.89 -30.46 -37.15
C ALA A 14 -12.85 -29.27 -36.17
N LYS A 15 -12.95 -29.56 -34.88
CA LYS A 15 -12.72 -28.55 -33.83
C LYS A 15 -11.39 -27.81 -34.09
N PRO A 16 -11.38 -26.47 -34.08
CA PRO A 16 -10.12 -25.72 -34.23
C PRO A 16 -9.10 -26.18 -33.19
N PRO A 17 -7.81 -26.31 -33.56
CA PRO A 17 -6.79 -26.76 -32.64
C PRO A 17 -6.73 -25.81 -31.45
N GLN A 18 -7.03 -26.31 -30.27
CA GLN A 18 -6.84 -25.57 -29.04
C GLN A 18 -5.36 -25.19 -28.91
N PRO A 19 -5.01 -23.94 -28.57
CA PRO A 19 -3.62 -23.55 -28.39
C PRO A 19 -2.97 -24.49 -27.39
N ARG A 20 -1.96 -25.23 -27.83
CA ARG A 20 -1.17 -26.12 -26.95
C ARG A 20 -0.54 -25.27 -25.89
N TYR A 21 -1.10 -25.30 -24.70
CA TYR A 21 -0.55 -24.71 -23.48
C TYR A 21 0.85 -25.29 -23.26
N ARG A 22 1.88 -24.44 -23.31
CA ARG A 22 3.25 -24.81 -22.94
C ARG A 22 3.44 -24.57 -21.44
N PRO A 23 3.33 -25.59 -20.56
CA PRO A 23 3.37 -25.40 -19.10
C PRO A 23 4.73 -24.97 -18.56
N GLY A 24 5.80 -25.00 -19.39
CA GLY A 24 7.17 -24.97 -18.89
C GLY A 24 7.76 -23.60 -18.57
N VAL A 25 7.21 -22.49 -19.07
CA VAL A 25 7.87 -21.17 -18.93
C VAL A 25 7.32 -20.38 -17.74
N TRP A 26 6.02 -20.41 -17.51
CA TRP A 26 5.41 -19.67 -16.41
C TRP A 26 5.61 -20.37 -15.05
N HIS A 27 5.72 -21.70 -14.99
CA HIS A 27 6.05 -22.43 -13.75
C HIS A 27 7.38 -21.99 -13.13
N ARG A 28 8.37 -21.72 -13.95
CA ARG A 28 9.68 -21.22 -13.47
C ARG A 28 9.57 -19.79 -12.97
N ASN A 29 8.80 -18.92 -13.61
CA ASN A 29 8.68 -17.52 -13.23
C ASN A 29 8.02 -17.34 -11.85
N HIS A 30 6.93 -18.06 -11.54
CA HIS A 30 6.29 -17.90 -10.23
C HIS A 30 7.09 -18.51 -9.08
N GLN A 31 7.86 -19.57 -9.33
CA GLN A 31 8.81 -20.12 -8.35
C GLN A 31 9.91 -19.09 -8.03
N PHE A 32 10.44 -18.42 -9.05
CA PHE A 32 11.39 -17.34 -8.84
C PHE A 32 10.79 -16.16 -8.07
N ALA A 33 9.53 -15.80 -8.34
CA ALA A 33 8.83 -14.78 -7.57
C ALA A 33 8.73 -15.15 -6.08
N LEU A 34 8.33 -16.37 -5.77
CA LEU A 34 8.27 -16.87 -4.38
C LEU A 34 9.66 -16.93 -3.75
N PHE A 35 10.66 -17.41 -4.48
CA PHE A 35 12.06 -17.41 -4.03
C PHE A 35 12.53 -15.99 -3.71
N GLY A 36 12.24 -15.01 -4.58
CA GLY A 36 12.59 -13.61 -4.35
C GLY A 36 11.94 -13.02 -3.10
N ILE A 37 10.66 -13.32 -2.85
CA ILE A 37 9.93 -12.86 -1.66
C ILE A 37 10.54 -13.48 -0.39
N VAL A 38 10.69 -14.80 -0.34
CA VAL A 38 11.22 -15.50 0.83
C VAL A 38 12.68 -15.16 1.04
N GLY A 39 13.50 -15.20 -0.03
CA GLY A 39 14.93 -14.92 0.02
C GLY A 39 15.23 -13.49 0.50
N ALA A 40 14.52 -12.49 -0.03
CA ALA A 40 14.65 -11.11 0.41
C ALA A 40 14.38 -10.97 1.93
N THR A 41 13.28 -11.55 2.40
CA THR A 41 12.94 -11.49 3.83
C THR A 41 13.94 -12.28 4.67
N SER A 42 14.43 -13.43 4.19
CA SER A 42 15.46 -14.21 4.90
C SER A 42 16.78 -13.44 5.04
N LEU A 43 17.21 -12.71 4.00
CA LEU A 43 18.40 -11.85 4.10
C LEU A 43 18.19 -10.69 5.08
N THR A 44 16.98 -10.10 5.09
CA THR A 44 16.59 -9.08 6.08
C THR A 44 16.63 -9.63 7.51
N LEU A 45 16.06 -10.82 7.73
CA LEU A 45 16.09 -11.51 9.02
C LEU A 45 17.52 -11.81 9.47
N LEU A 46 18.38 -12.26 8.54
CA LEU A 46 19.78 -12.51 8.85
C LEU A 46 20.49 -11.22 9.31
N ALA A 47 20.31 -10.11 8.61
CA ALA A 47 20.90 -8.83 9.01
C ALA A 47 20.43 -8.38 10.40
N GLY A 48 19.11 -8.49 10.70
CA GLY A 48 18.57 -8.17 12.01
C GLY A 48 19.07 -9.09 13.11
N PHE A 49 19.15 -10.39 12.84
CA PHE A 49 19.61 -11.40 13.81
C PHE A 49 21.10 -11.25 14.16
N LEU A 50 21.93 -10.72 13.26
CA LEU A 50 23.34 -10.41 13.56
C LEU A 50 23.48 -9.32 14.64
N GLY A 51 22.42 -8.57 14.94
CA GLY A 51 22.38 -7.58 16.01
C GLY A 51 22.79 -6.15 15.58
N PRO A 52 23.07 -5.26 16.53
CA PRO A 52 23.37 -3.87 16.29
C PRO A 52 24.49 -3.64 15.27
N SER A 53 24.23 -2.79 14.27
CA SER A 53 25.15 -2.53 13.15
C SER A 53 24.80 -1.22 12.44
N ALA A 54 25.40 -0.93 11.31
CA ALA A 54 25.05 0.22 10.46
C ALA A 54 23.57 0.23 10.03
N VAL A 55 22.91 -0.93 9.93
CA VAL A 55 21.50 -1.04 9.53
C VAL A 55 20.57 -1.42 10.66
N THR A 56 21.03 -2.15 11.66
CA THR A 56 20.22 -2.67 12.76
C THR A 56 20.33 -1.78 13.99
N LEU A 57 19.20 -1.36 14.58
CA LEU A 57 19.18 -0.44 15.71
C LEU A 57 19.81 -1.04 16.97
N THR A 58 20.37 -0.15 17.81
CA THR A 58 20.84 -0.47 19.15
C THR A 58 19.71 -0.16 20.15
N LEU A 59 19.27 -1.17 20.89
CA LEU A 59 18.11 -1.08 21.78
C LEU A 59 18.48 -1.09 23.27
N GLY A 60 19.78 -1.07 23.57
CA GLY A 60 20.28 -1.20 24.95
C GLY A 60 20.31 -2.67 25.45
N PRO A 61 20.47 -2.86 26.75
CA PRO A 61 20.52 -4.18 27.35
C PRO A 61 19.17 -4.88 27.25
N ARG A 62 19.22 -6.18 26.97
CA ARG A 62 18.05 -7.05 26.96
C ARG A 62 17.80 -7.59 28.36
N GLU A 63 16.64 -7.28 28.93
CA GLU A 63 16.26 -7.69 30.29
C GLU A 63 15.17 -8.79 30.29
N SER A 64 14.49 -8.97 29.17
CA SER A 64 13.44 -9.96 29.02
C SER A 64 13.75 -11.00 27.93
N TYR A 65 12.93 -12.07 27.86
CA TYR A 65 12.97 -13.05 26.76
C TYR A 65 12.10 -12.65 25.56
N LEU A 66 11.43 -11.49 25.62
CA LEU A 66 10.63 -11.00 24.50
C LEU A 66 11.51 -10.71 23.27
N PRO A 67 10.96 -10.76 22.05
CA PRO A 67 11.61 -10.17 20.89
C PRO A 67 11.87 -8.66 21.12
N PRO A 68 12.73 -8.04 20.34
CA PRO A 68 13.44 -8.59 19.18
C PRO A 68 14.65 -9.43 19.57
N TRP A 69 14.84 -10.52 18.83
CA TRP A 69 15.93 -11.46 19.08
C TRP A 69 17.12 -11.20 18.15
N TYR A 70 18.30 -11.21 18.72
CA TYR A 70 19.58 -11.08 17.99
C TYR A 70 20.71 -11.72 18.79
N LEU A 71 21.83 -11.95 18.12
CA LEU A 71 23.02 -12.50 18.76
C LEU A 71 23.51 -11.56 19.88
N PRO A 72 23.90 -12.10 21.03
CA PRO A 72 24.43 -11.31 22.13
C PRO A 72 25.60 -10.43 21.68
N GLY A 73 25.62 -9.19 22.15
CA GLY A 73 26.70 -8.25 21.86
C GLY A 73 28.05 -8.80 22.32
N GLY A 74 29.05 -8.70 21.45
CA GLY A 74 30.41 -9.24 21.71
C GLY A 74 30.70 -10.59 21.05
N LEU A 75 29.68 -11.39 20.66
CA LEU A 75 29.91 -12.62 19.87
C LEU A 75 30.24 -12.31 18.41
N VAL A 76 29.52 -11.37 17.82
CA VAL A 76 29.73 -10.92 16.45
C VAL A 76 29.62 -9.40 16.41
N LYS A 77 30.59 -8.74 15.78
CA LYS A 77 30.47 -7.31 15.41
C LYS A 77 30.31 -7.27 13.88
N PRO A 78 29.09 -7.16 13.36
CA PRO A 78 28.88 -7.16 11.92
C PRO A 78 29.63 -6.00 11.25
N ASN A 79 30.32 -6.29 10.14
CA ASN A 79 30.95 -5.24 9.34
C ASN A 79 29.87 -4.40 8.65
N ASP A 80 30.01 -3.07 8.68
CA ASP A 80 29.01 -2.14 8.18
C ASP A 80 28.75 -2.29 6.67
N TRP A 81 29.80 -2.56 5.88
CA TRP A 81 29.64 -2.86 4.46
C TRP A 81 28.93 -4.19 4.22
N PHE A 82 29.28 -5.23 4.97
CA PHE A 82 28.64 -6.54 4.82
C PHE A 82 27.14 -6.45 5.04
N VAL A 83 26.68 -5.84 6.13
CA VAL A 83 25.24 -5.74 6.43
C VAL A 83 24.52 -4.81 5.44
N SER A 84 25.17 -3.73 4.99
CA SER A 84 24.59 -2.82 4.00
C SER A 84 24.42 -3.51 2.64
N ILE A 85 25.43 -4.25 2.16
CA ILE A 85 25.36 -5.04 0.92
C ILE A 85 24.30 -6.13 1.05
N LEU A 86 24.22 -6.80 2.20
CA LEU A 86 23.22 -7.84 2.46
C LEU A 86 21.79 -7.30 2.29
N ILE A 87 21.52 -6.11 2.82
CA ILE A 87 20.22 -5.46 2.68
C ILE A 87 20.00 -4.93 1.25
N TRP A 88 20.99 -4.35 0.59
CA TRP A 88 20.86 -3.98 -0.83
C TRP A 88 20.50 -5.19 -1.69
N CYS A 89 21.17 -6.34 -1.47
CA CYS A 89 20.84 -7.61 -2.14
C CYS A 89 19.40 -8.05 -1.81
N ALA A 90 18.97 -7.95 -0.54
CA ALA A 90 17.60 -8.27 -0.14
C ALA A 90 16.56 -7.41 -0.88
N ILE A 91 16.77 -6.10 -0.94
CA ILE A 91 15.87 -5.16 -1.63
C ILE A 91 15.82 -5.48 -3.13
N CYS A 92 16.97 -5.66 -3.78
CA CYS A 92 17.04 -5.99 -5.21
C CYS A 92 16.37 -7.34 -5.52
N LEU A 93 16.66 -8.37 -4.73
CA LEU A 93 16.03 -9.69 -4.88
C LEU A 93 14.51 -9.64 -4.68
N GLY A 94 14.06 -8.90 -3.67
CA GLY A 94 12.64 -8.69 -3.41
C GLY A 94 11.94 -7.95 -4.54
N ALA A 95 12.54 -6.87 -5.04
CA ALA A 95 12.02 -6.10 -6.17
C ALA A 95 11.92 -6.95 -7.45
N LEU A 96 12.94 -7.73 -7.75
CA LEU A 96 12.95 -8.67 -8.88
C LEU A 96 11.88 -9.77 -8.69
N GLY A 97 11.75 -10.33 -7.48
CA GLY A 97 10.72 -11.31 -7.16
C GLY A 97 9.31 -10.76 -7.36
N LEU A 98 9.04 -9.55 -6.87
CA LEU A 98 7.76 -8.86 -7.06
C LEU A 98 7.49 -8.57 -8.54
N TRP A 99 8.49 -8.06 -9.28
CA TRP A 99 8.39 -7.78 -10.70
C TRP A 99 8.07 -9.03 -11.52
N VAL A 100 8.78 -10.14 -11.26
CA VAL A 100 8.55 -11.43 -11.91
C VAL A 100 7.17 -12.00 -11.53
N GLY A 101 6.75 -11.82 -10.27
CA GLY A 101 5.40 -12.19 -9.81
C GLY A 101 4.29 -11.48 -10.57
N LEU A 102 4.41 -10.17 -10.78
CA LEU A 102 3.48 -9.38 -11.59
C LEU A 102 3.44 -9.86 -13.04
N ARG A 103 4.58 -10.19 -13.64
CA ARG A 103 4.66 -10.76 -14.99
C ARG A 103 4.01 -12.14 -15.05
N ALA A 104 4.32 -13.01 -14.10
CA ALA A 104 3.72 -14.34 -14.02
C ALA A 104 2.19 -14.25 -13.92
N MET A 105 1.65 -13.29 -13.16
CA MET A 105 0.20 -13.03 -13.10
C MET A 105 -0.35 -12.53 -14.43
N ALA A 106 0.37 -11.68 -15.16
CA ALA A 106 -0.01 -11.24 -16.49
C ALA A 106 -0.04 -12.43 -17.48
N ASP A 107 0.92 -13.36 -17.34
CA ASP A 107 1.04 -14.58 -18.15
C ASP A 107 0.06 -15.69 -17.70
N GLY A 108 -0.80 -15.45 -16.71
CA GLY A 108 -1.88 -16.34 -16.29
C GLY A 108 -1.69 -17.05 -14.96
N TRP A 109 -0.61 -16.79 -14.22
CA TRP A 109 -0.46 -17.32 -12.86
C TRP A 109 -1.58 -16.81 -11.93
N LYS A 110 -2.21 -17.74 -11.24
CA LYS A 110 -3.27 -17.48 -10.25
C LYS A 110 -2.77 -17.98 -8.88
N PRO A 111 -2.12 -17.12 -8.08
CA PRO A 111 -1.65 -17.53 -6.76
C PRO A 111 -2.82 -17.97 -5.87
N LYS A 112 -2.60 -19.02 -5.09
CA LYS A 112 -3.55 -19.42 -4.04
C LYS A 112 -3.51 -18.37 -2.92
N HIS A 113 -4.40 -17.37 -3.00
CA HIS A 113 -4.35 -16.17 -2.16
C HIS A 113 -4.27 -16.50 -0.66
N LYS A 114 -5.00 -17.50 -0.14
CA LYS A 114 -4.93 -17.90 1.28
C LYS A 114 -3.54 -18.39 1.69
N LYS A 115 -2.89 -19.24 0.84
CA LYS A 115 -1.53 -19.74 1.13
C LYS A 115 -0.48 -18.64 1.05
N LEU A 116 -0.59 -17.76 0.03
CA LEU A 116 0.32 -16.64 -0.13
C LEU A 116 0.12 -15.60 0.99
N PHE A 117 -1.13 -15.39 1.45
CA PHE A 117 -1.42 -14.53 2.60
C PHE A 117 -0.79 -15.08 3.87
N ALA A 118 -0.96 -16.38 4.15
CA ALA A 118 -0.34 -17.03 5.29
C ALA A 118 1.20 -16.92 5.24
N LEU A 119 1.81 -17.14 4.07
CA LEU A 119 3.26 -16.95 3.88
C LEU A 119 3.67 -15.51 4.22
N GLY A 120 3.02 -14.50 3.62
CA GLY A 120 3.33 -13.09 3.89
C GLY A 120 3.14 -12.71 5.36
N THR A 121 2.11 -13.25 6.02
CA THR A 121 1.88 -13.06 7.46
C THR A 121 3.03 -13.64 8.29
N VAL A 122 3.43 -14.88 8.01
CA VAL A 122 4.57 -15.50 8.72
C VAL A 122 5.85 -14.70 8.52
N LEU A 123 6.14 -14.29 7.28
CA LEU A 123 7.32 -13.48 6.99
C LEU A 123 7.29 -12.12 7.72
N SER A 124 6.14 -11.46 7.78
CA SER A 124 5.96 -10.20 8.51
C SER A 124 6.14 -10.38 10.02
N LEU A 125 5.56 -11.42 10.60
CA LEU A 125 5.70 -11.74 12.03
C LEU A 125 7.16 -12.06 12.38
N LEU A 126 7.85 -12.88 11.58
CA LEU A 126 9.27 -13.15 11.79
C LEU A 126 10.12 -11.89 11.70
N THR A 127 9.81 -10.99 10.74
CA THR A 127 10.52 -9.71 10.60
C THR A 127 10.33 -8.81 11.82
N SER A 128 9.17 -8.85 12.47
CA SER A 128 8.94 -8.12 13.73
C SER A 128 9.57 -8.78 14.95
N CYS A 129 10.21 -9.95 14.80
CA CYS A 129 10.95 -10.60 15.90
C CYS A 129 12.46 -10.29 15.89
N VAL A 130 12.95 -9.49 14.94
CA VAL A 130 14.34 -8.96 14.93
C VAL A 130 14.34 -7.46 15.12
N PRO A 131 15.45 -6.82 15.56
CA PRO A 131 15.50 -5.38 15.76
C PRO A 131 15.16 -4.60 14.48
N PRO A 132 14.48 -3.44 14.60
CA PRO A 132 14.16 -2.59 13.46
C PRO A 132 15.42 -2.09 12.72
N MET A 133 15.27 -1.83 11.40
CA MET A 133 16.41 -1.59 10.52
C MET A 133 16.29 -0.37 9.60
N THR A 134 15.10 0.02 9.13
CA THR A 134 14.97 0.99 8.04
C THR A 134 15.27 2.42 8.43
N SER A 135 14.96 2.80 9.67
CA SER A 135 15.23 4.12 10.24
C SER A 135 15.25 4.06 11.77
N ALA A 136 15.71 5.15 12.41
CA ALA A 136 15.66 5.31 13.84
C ALA A 136 14.31 5.83 14.38
N ASP A 137 13.28 5.94 13.52
CA ASP A 137 11.99 6.52 13.89
C ASP A 137 11.33 5.80 15.08
N VAL A 138 11.48 4.47 15.18
CA VAL A 138 10.89 3.69 16.27
C VAL A 138 11.46 4.09 17.64
N LEU A 139 12.72 4.51 17.72
CA LEU A 139 13.32 5.04 18.94
C LEU A 139 12.65 6.35 19.37
N MET A 140 12.25 7.17 18.37
CA MET A 140 11.48 8.39 18.63
C MET A 140 10.05 8.08 19.07
N TYR A 141 9.41 7.00 18.51
CA TYR A 141 8.10 6.57 19.00
C TYR A 141 8.17 6.14 20.47
N ALA A 142 9.21 5.39 20.84
CA ALA A 142 9.48 5.03 22.23
C ALA A 142 9.68 6.27 23.11
N ALA A 143 10.46 7.25 22.64
CA ALA A 143 10.73 8.49 23.35
C ALA A 143 9.47 9.34 23.59
N TYR A 144 8.62 9.52 22.56
CA TYR A 144 7.36 10.25 22.73
C TYR A 144 6.39 9.55 23.67
N GLY A 145 6.35 8.21 23.65
CA GLY A 145 5.60 7.42 24.63
C GLY A 145 6.18 7.57 26.05
N ARG A 146 7.51 7.64 26.18
CA ARG A 146 8.19 7.86 27.46
C ARG A 146 7.86 9.23 28.05
N LEU A 147 7.88 10.29 27.24
CA LEU A 147 7.46 11.62 27.68
C LEU A 147 6.08 11.59 28.32
N GLN A 148 5.10 10.96 27.66
CA GLN A 148 3.76 10.80 28.22
C GLN A 148 3.75 9.96 29.50
N ALA A 149 4.53 8.87 29.55
CA ALA A 149 4.59 7.99 30.71
C ALA A 149 5.11 8.70 31.97
N ILE A 150 5.99 9.69 31.79
CA ILE A 150 6.53 10.53 32.88
C ILE A 150 5.74 11.85 33.07
N GLY A 151 4.53 11.95 32.48
CA GLY A 151 3.63 13.11 32.66
C GLY A 151 4.02 14.37 31.87
N ARG A 152 4.80 14.23 30.78
CA ARG A 152 5.18 15.35 29.90
C ARG A 152 4.39 15.29 28.61
N ASP A 153 4.03 16.46 28.07
CA ASP A 153 3.34 16.54 26.77
C ASP A 153 4.35 16.38 25.62
N PRO A 154 4.26 15.31 24.81
CA PRO A 154 5.19 15.06 23.71
C PRO A 154 5.03 16.04 22.53
N TYR A 155 3.97 16.86 22.51
CA TYR A 155 3.72 17.86 21.49
C TYR A 155 4.31 19.23 21.83
N GLU A 156 4.71 19.45 23.07
CA GLU A 156 5.30 20.70 23.56
C GLU A 156 6.77 20.52 23.92
N ILE A 157 7.13 19.38 24.51
CA ILE A 157 8.47 19.09 25.04
C ILE A 157 9.17 18.07 24.15
N THR A 158 10.47 18.28 23.92
CA THR A 158 11.29 17.37 23.12
C THR A 158 11.99 16.33 24.00
N PRO A 159 12.30 15.13 23.47
CA PRO A 159 13.10 14.14 24.19
C PRO A 159 14.45 14.68 24.67
N ALA A 160 15.12 15.50 23.85
CA ALA A 160 16.42 16.05 24.18
C ALA A 160 16.37 17.07 25.32
N GLU A 161 15.31 17.88 25.44
CA GLU A 161 15.13 18.81 26.56
C GLU A 161 15.08 18.07 27.89
N VAL A 162 14.30 16.98 27.97
CA VAL A 162 14.21 16.18 29.20
C VAL A 162 15.54 15.50 29.49
N PHE A 163 16.17 14.88 28.50
CA PHE A 163 17.41 14.12 28.68
C PHE A 163 18.60 15.03 29.08
N ARG A 164 18.63 16.28 28.62
CA ARG A 164 19.65 17.27 29.06
C ARG A 164 19.47 17.69 30.54
N GLY A 165 18.23 17.65 31.02
CA GLY A 165 17.92 18.02 32.43
C GLY A 165 18.11 16.87 33.41
N GLN A 166 17.84 15.64 33.00
CA GLN A 166 17.99 14.46 33.85
C GLN A 166 18.22 13.20 33.01
N PHE A 167 18.95 12.24 33.60
CA PHE A 167 19.12 10.94 32.96
C PHE A 167 17.75 10.19 32.84
N ASP A 168 17.48 9.64 31.65
CA ASP A 168 16.34 8.74 31.44
C ASP A 168 16.80 7.50 30.67
N PRO A 169 16.46 6.28 31.14
CA PRO A 169 16.92 5.02 30.55
C PRO A 169 16.41 4.76 29.13
N VAL A 170 15.29 5.39 28.73
CA VAL A 170 14.72 5.26 27.40
C VAL A 170 15.20 6.36 26.47
N LEU A 171 15.15 7.63 26.92
CA LEU A 171 15.48 8.78 26.08
C LEU A 171 16.94 8.80 25.62
N ARG A 172 17.86 8.18 26.41
CA ARG A 172 19.29 8.05 26.05
C ARG A 172 19.54 7.31 24.73
N TRP A 173 18.58 6.53 24.22
CA TRP A 173 18.72 5.72 23.00
C TRP A 173 18.21 6.44 21.75
N THR A 174 17.67 7.66 21.89
CA THR A 174 17.23 8.44 20.74
C THR A 174 18.40 8.81 19.81
N GLU A 175 18.15 8.79 18.51
CA GLU A 175 19.13 9.16 17.48
C GLU A 175 18.73 10.46 16.78
N ARG A 176 19.74 11.20 16.32
CA ARG A 176 19.53 12.41 15.50
C ARG A 176 18.80 12.03 14.19
N PRO A 177 18.11 12.98 13.54
CA PRO A 177 18.00 14.41 13.88
C PRO A 177 16.77 14.78 14.71
N TRP A 178 15.88 13.83 15.07
CA TRP A 178 14.55 14.13 15.57
C TRP A 178 14.45 14.33 17.09
N GLN A 179 15.52 14.07 17.82
CA GLN A 179 15.54 14.18 19.29
C GLN A 179 15.15 15.59 19.82
N ASP A 180 15.38 16.65 19.02
CA ASP A 180 15.06 18.04 19.32
C ASP A 180 13.71 18.47 18.68
N THR A 181 12.85 17.51 18.30
CA THR A 181 11.57 17.79 17.64
C THR A 181 10.42 17.21 18.45
N PRO A 182 9.36 17.98 18.74
CA PRO A 182 8.14 17.47 19.34
C PRO A 182 7.40 16.48 18.42
N SER A 183 6.50 15.69 19.00
CA SER A 183 5.74 14.67 18.26
C SER A 183 4.89 15.28 17.14
N VAL A 184 4.88 14.62 15.98
CA VAL A 184 4.07 14.98 14.80
C VAL A 184 2.92 13.99 14.56
N TYR A 185 2.73 13.04 15.45
CA TYR A 185 1.78 11.93 15.29
C TYR A 185 0.43 12.30 15.88
N GLY A 186 -0.63 11.71 15.32
CA GLY A 186 -1.98 11.92 15.83
C GLY A 186 -2.21 11.21 17.19
N PRO A 187 -3.28 11.57 17.91
CA PRO A 187 -3.56 11.09 19.27
C PRO A 187 -3.62 9.57 19.40
N ILE A 188 -4.17 8.84 18.41
CA ILE A 188 -4.23 7.37 18.44
C ILE A 188 -2.84 6.75 18.35
N THR A 189 -1.97 7.27 17.50
CA THR A 189 -0.56 6.82 17.45
C THR A 189 0.17 7.14 18.75
N SER A 190 -0.04 8.33 19.28
CA SER A 190 0.49 8.74 20.59
C SER A 190 0.05 7.80 21.72
N TRP A 191 -1.22 7.36 21.70
CA TRP A 191 -1.72 6.36 22.64
C TRP A 191 -1.01 5.00 22.49
N THR A 192 -0.75 4.53 21.26
CA THR A 192 0.01 3.27 21.07
C THR A 192 1.43 3.38 21.59
N GLN A 193 2.08 4.54 21.43
CA GLN A 193 3.40 4.83 21.96
C GLN A 193 3.43 4.82 23.50
N LEU A 194 2.45 5.46 24.14
CA LEU A 194 2.28 5.41 25.59
C LEU A 194 2.02 3.98 26.08
N THR A 195 1.15 3.24 25.39
CA THR A 195 0.82 1.86 25.75
C THR A 195 2.06 0.95 25.65
N ALA A 196 2.86 1.10 24.58
CA ALA A 196 4.13 0.37 24.43
C ALA A 196 5.09 0.65 25.60
N ASN A 197 5.18 1.90 26.03
CA ASN A 197 5.99 2.27 27.19
C ASN A 197 5.47 1.66 28.51
N LYS A 198 4.15 1.67 28.72
CA LYS A 198 3.56 1.05 29.91
C LYS A 198 3.79 -0.48 29.96
N LEU A 199 3.79 -1.14 28.80
CA LEU A 199 4.01 -2.58 28.69
C LEU A 199 5.50 -2.97 28.74
N GLY A 200 6.38 -2.12 28.19
CA GLY A 200 7.84 -2.35 28.14
C GLY A 200 8.60 -1.72 29.31
N GLY A 201 7.92 -0.93 30.17
CA GLY A 201 8.52 -0.29 31.33
C GLY A 201 9.59 0.75 30.98
N GLU A 202 10.76 0.64 31.59
CA GLU A 202 11.91 1.53 31.36
C GLU A 202 12.96 0.91 30.43
N ASN A 203 12.63 -0.19 29.76
CA ASN A 203 13.53 -0.91 28.89
C ASN A 203 13.21 -0.63 27.41
N MET A 204 14.14 0.00 26.68
CA MET A 204 13.97 0.34 25.26
C MET A 204 13.72 -0.90 24.41
N HIS A 205 14.37 -2.02 24.68
CA HIS A 205 14.20 -3.27 23.94
C HIS A 205 12.74 -3.74 24.00
N ASP A 206 12.14 -3.80 25.18
CA ASP A 206 10.78 -4.29 25.39
C ASP A 206 9.74 -3.29 24.85
N ILE A 207 9.99 -1.98 25.00
CA ILE A 207 9.14 -0.94 24.39
C ILE A 207 9.12 -1.09 22.86
N VAL A 208 10.26 -1.31 22.22
CA VAL A 208 10.37 -1.49 20.77
C VAL A 208 9.64 -2.75 20.32
N PHE A 209 9.69 -3.84 21.09
CA PHE A 209 8.86 -5.02 20.78
C PHE A 209 7.37 -4.68 20.68
N TRP A 210 6.82 -3.97 21.66
CA TRP A 210 5.41 -3.57 21.62
C TRP A 210 5.10 -2.62 20.48
N LEU A 211 6.01 -1.72 20.13
CA LEU A 211 5.87 -0.86 18.95
C LEU A 211 5.87 -1.68 17.65
N GLN A 212 6.69 -2.72 17.54
CA GLN A 212 6.65 -3.66 16.41
C GLN A 212 5.31 -4.40 16.33
N VAL A 213 4.73 -4.80 17.46
CA VAL A 213 3.38 -5.39 17.52
C VAL A 213 2.33 -4.39 17.03
N PHE A 214 2.39 -3.13 17.48
CA PHE A 214 1.48 -2.06 17.04
C PHE A 214 1.71 -1.62 15.57
N SER A 215 2.79 -2.04 14.94
CA SER A 215 3.03 -1.88 13.50
C SER A 215 2.54 -3.10 12.71
N VAL A 216 2.97 -4.31 13.07
CA VAL A 216 2.74 -5.52 12.26
C VAL A 216 1.28 -6.00 12.31
N VAL A 217 0.61 -5.90 13.46
CA VAL A 217 -0.80 -6.30 13.57
C VAL A 217 -1.71 -5.42 12.71
N PRO A 218 -1.65 -4.08 12.77
CA PRO A 218 -2.38 -3.23 11.84
C PRO A 218 -2.01 -3.45 10.37
N PHE A 219 -0.74 -3.76 10.06
CA PHE A 219 -0.34 -4.11 8.70
C PHE A 219 -1.06 -5.35 8.18
N ILE A 220 -1.08 -6.42 8.96
CA ILE A 220 -1.79 -7.67 8.62
C ILE A 220 -3.29 -7.41 8.45
N LEU A 221 -3.91 -6.65 9.35
CA LEU A 221 -5.34 -6.32 9.30
C LEU A 221 -5.68 -5.42 8.10
N ALA A 222 -4.84 -4.43 7.78
CA ALA A 222 -4.99 -3.61 6.58
C ALA A 222 -4.93 -4.47 5.31
N CYS A 223 -3.94 -5.36 5.21
CA CYS A 223 -3.80 -6.29 4.08
C CYS A 223 -4.99 -7.25 3.97
N ALA A 224 -5.50 -7.77 5.09
CA ALA A 224 -6.71 -8.59 5.12
C ALA A 224 -7.93 -7.80 4.62
N GLY A 225 -8.08 -6.55 5.04
CA GLY A 225 -9.13 -5.65 4.55
C GLY A 225 -9.05 -5.41 3.03
N VAL A 226 -7.85 -5.26 2.48
CA VAL A 226 -7.63 -5.14 1.02
C VAL A 226 -8.03 -6.41 0.28
N VAL A 227 -7.73 -7.59 0.84
CA VAL A 227 -8.18 -8.88 0.28
C VAL A 227 -9.70 -9.03 0.36
N LEU A 228 -10.33 -8.52 1.42
CA LEU A 228 -11.80 -8.47 1.54
C LEU A 228 -12.41 -7.50 0.51
N LEU A 229 -11.81 -6.34 0.25
CA LEU A 229 -12.23 -5.45 -0.83
C LEU A 229 -12.15 -6.12 -2.21
N ALA A 230 -11.24 -7.07 -2.39
CA ALA A 230 -11.10 -7.87 -3.61
C ALA A 230 -11.97 -9.15 -3.60
N HIS A 231 -12.88 -9.33 -2.63
CA HIS A 231 -13.71 -10.53 -2.51
C HIS A 231 -14.57 -10.77 -3.75
N GLY A 232 -14.75 -12.05 -4.08
CA GLY A 232 -15.51 -12.48 -5.29
C GLY A 232 -14.67 -12.60 -6.56
N ASP A 233 -13.44 -12.10 -6.59
CA ASP A 233 -12.50 -12.24 -7.71
C ASP A 233 -11.17 -12.88 -7.24
N PRO A 234 -10.98 -14.20 -7.39
CA PRO A 234 -9.77 -14.90 -6.96
C PRO A 234 -8.48 -14.34 -7.57
N ARG A 235 -8.54 -13.80 -8.80
CA ARG A 235 -7.37 -13.20 -9.47
C ARG A 235 -6.99 -11.89 -8.81
N ARG A 236 -7.97 -11.05 -8.49
CA ARG A 236 -7.75 -9.80 -7.74
C ARG A 236 -7.33 -10.07 -6.31
N GLN A 237 -7.89 -11.06 -5.63
CA GLN A 237 -7.43 -11.47 -4.31
C GLN A 237 -5.97 -11.92 -4.32
N GLY A 238 -5.55 -12.72 -5.34
CA GLY A 238 -4.15 -13.09 -5.50
C GLY A 238 -3.24 -11.89 -5.74
N ARG A 239 -3.68 -10.91 -6.54
CA ARG A 239 -2.98 -9.64 -6.77
C ARG A 239 -2.91 -8.80 -5.49
N ALA A 240 -4.02 -8.69 -4.76
CA ALA A 240 -4.09 -7.97 -3.50
C ALA A 240 -3.06 -8.49 -2.50
N VAL A 241 -2.97 -9.80 -2.34
CA VAL A 241 -1.97 -10.42 -1.46
C VAL A 241 -0.54 -10.18 -1.94
N LEU A 242 -0.26 -10.33 -3.25
CA LEU A 242 1.08 -10.15 -3.81
C LEU A 242 1.59 -8.70 -3.64
N LEU A 243 0.71 -7.71 -3.80
CA LEU A 243 1.07 -6.29 -3.72
C LEU A 243 1.03 -5.72 -2.30
N THR A 244 0.51 -6.47 -1.32
CA THR A 244 0.42 -6.02 0.08
C THR A 244 1.23 -6.92 1.02
N ILE A 245 0.61 -7.91 1.66
CA ILE A 245 1.24 -8.72 2.72
C ILE A 245 2.44 -9.55 2.23
N ALA A 246 2.45 -9.96 0.96
CA ALA A 246 3.55 -10.70 0.34
C ALA A 246 4.50 -9.81 -0.48
N ASN A 247 4.39 -8.48 -0.36
CA ASN A 247 5.26 -7.53 -1.02
C ASN A 247 6.55 -7.33 -0.20
N PRO A 248 7.70 -7.84 -0.67
CA PRO A 248 8.95 -7.76 0.09
C PRO A 248 9.45 -6.33 0.30
N LEU A 249 9.09 -5.39 -0.59
CA LEU A 249 9.41 -3.97 -0.41
C LEU A 249 8.61 -3.35 0.73
N LEU A 250 7.36 -3.77 0.95
CA LEU A 250 6.56 -3.33 2.11
C LEU A 250 7.00 -4.03 3.40
N ILE A 251 7.34 -5.33 3.36
CA ILE A 251 7.90 -6.02 4.52
C ILE A 251 9.18 -5.30 4.97
N TRP A 252 10.07 -4.95 4.05
CA TRP A 252 11.25 -4.16 4.35
C TRP A 252 10.90 -2.75 4.84
N ALA A 253 10.22 -1.94 4.01
CA ALA A 253 10.05 -0.53 4.29
C ALA A 253 9.14 -0.23 5.49
N VAL A 254 8.17 -1.09 5.79
CA VAL A 254 7.14 -0.85 6.80
C VAL A 254 7.34 -1.71 8.04
N VAL A 255 7.42 -3.04 7.86
CA VAL A 255 7.47 -3.98 8.99
C VAL A 255 8.84 -3.98 9.63
N ALA A 256 9.92 -4.10 8.83
CA ALA A 256 11.29 -4.08 9.35
C ALA A 256 11.69 -2.74 9.97
N GLY A 257 10.95 -1.65 9.69
CA GLY A 257 11.13 -0.34 10.32
C GLY A 257 10.25 -0.09 11.53
N ALA A 258 9.31 -0.98 11.83
CA ALA A 258 8.28 -0.78 12.87
C ALA A 258 7.52 0.55 12.71
N HIS A 259 7.24 0.95 11.45
CA HIS A 259 6.59 2.21 11.15
C HIS A 259 5.09 2.19 11.52
N ASN A 260 4.53 3.35 11.84
CA ASN A 260 3.16 3.49 12.34
C ASN A 260 2.10 3.78 11.25
N GLU A 261 2.51 3.90 9.98
CA GLU A 261 1.61 4.05 8.82
C GLU A 261 0.52 2.98 8.75
N PRO A 262 0.81 1.70 9.04
CA PRO A 262 -0.20 0.64 9.01
C PRO A 262 -1.40 0.91 9.90
N LEU A 263 -1.23 1.58 11.03
CA LEU A 263 -2.32 1.91 11.96
C LEU A 263 -3.35 2.83 11.29
N ALA A 264 -2.90 3.89 10.62
CA ALA A 264 -3.78 4.79 9.89
C ALA A 264 -4.42 4.08 8.69
N VAL A 265 -3.64 3.30 7.93
CA VAL A 265 -4.12 2.60 6.74
C VAL A 265 -5.13 1.52 7.10
N MET A 266 -4.97 0.81 8.22
CA MET A 266 -5.93 -0.19 8.71
C MET A 266 -7.32 0.43 8.90
N PHE A 267 -7.41 1.56 9.59
CA PHE A 267 -8.68 2.26 9.79
C PHE A 267 -9.27 2.80 8.49
N ALA A 268 -8.44 3.35 7.61
CA ALA A 268 -8.88 3.86 6.31
C ALA A 268 -9.42 2.75 5.38
N VAL A 269 -8.74 1.59 5.33
CA VAL A 269 -9.23 0.39 4.63
C VAL A 269 -10.53 -0.10 5.26
N GLY A 270 -10.63 -0.09 6.59
CA GLY A 270 -11.89 -0.34 7.30
C GLY A 270 -13.00 0.57 6.82
N GLY A 271 -12.75 1.87 6.70
CA GLY A 271 -13.70 2.84 6.12
C GLY A 271 -14.12 2.51 4.70
N LEU A 272 -13.17 2.14 3.83
CA LEU A 272 -13.46 1.75 2.45
C LEU A 272 -14.40 0.54 2.32
N LEU A 273 -14.35 -0.41 3.26
CA LEU A 273 -15.26 -1.57 3.30
C LEU A 273 -16.74 -1.16 3.46
N PHE A 274 -17.00 0.02 4.01
CA PHE A 274 -18.34 0.54 4.23
C PHE A 274 -18.82 1.57 3.20
N MET A 275 -17.99 1.96 2.21
CA MET A 275 -18.35 2.98 1.23
C MET A 275 -19.66 2.75 0.48
N ARG A 276 -20.04 1.50 0.22
CA ARG A 276 -21.31 1.15 -0.43
C ARG A 276 -22.46 0.99 0.54
N LYS A 277 -22.17 0.75 1.84
CA LYS A 277 -23.17 0.33 2.84
C LYS A 277 -23.59 1.46 3.77
N ASN A 278 -22.64 2.15 4.36
CA ASN A 278 -22.91 3.15 5.38
C ASN A 278 -21.83 4.26 5.36
N PRO A 279 -22.16 5.45 4.79
CA PRO A 279 -21.24 6.57 4.71
C PRO A 279 -20.74 7.08 6.08
N PHE A 280 -21.58 7.01 7.12
CA PHE A 280 -21.19 7.44 8.46
C PHE A 280 -20.10 6.52 9.04
N VAL A 281 -20.27 5.19 8.92
CA VAL A 281 -19.27 4.22 9.37
C VAL A 281 -17.98 4.33 8.52
N ALA A 282 -18.12 4.60 7.20
CA ALA A 282 -16.97 4.91 6.37
C ALA A 282 -16.23 6.15 6.88
N GLY A 283 -16.98 7.17 7.34
CA GLY A 283 -16.44 8.37 7.98
C GLY A 283 -15.74 8.09 9.31
N LEU A 284 -16.31 7.23 10.17
CA LEU A 284 -15.63 6.81 11.40
C LEU A 284 -14.26 6.20 11.11
N GLY A 285 -14.17 5.33 10.10
CA GLY A 285 -12.90 4.71 9.70
C GLY A 285 -11.85 5.74 9.27
N ILE A 286 -12.22 6.70 8.40
CA ILE A 286 -11.26 7.70 7.93
C ILE A 286 -10.93 8.74 9.02
N GLY A 287 -11.87 9.04 9.94
CA GLY A 287 -11.61 9.91 11.09
C GLY A 287 -10.63 9.28 12.08
N LEU A 288 -10.78 7.98 12.42
CA LEU A 288 -9.80 7.23 13.22
C LEU A 288 -8.43 7.20 12.54
N ALA A 289 -8.41 7.01 11.21
CA ALA A 289 -7.16 7.06 10.43
C ALA A 289 -6.49 8.44 10.54
N GLY A 290 -7.25 9.53 10.45
CA GLY A 290 -6.75 10.90 10.65
C GLY A 290 -6.22 11.16 12.06
N CYS A 291 -6.82 10.54 13.07
CA CYS A 291 -6.31 10.56 14.45
C CYS A 291 -5.01 9.75 14.63
N ALA A 292 -4.68 8.85 13.71
CA ALA A 292 -3.39 8.17 13.70
C ALA A 292 -2.34 8.96 12.90
N LYS A 293 -2.66 9.39 11.67
CA LYS A 293 -1.72 10.12 10.82
C LYS A 293 -2.44 11.02 9.80
N VAL A 294 -2.06 12.29 9.75
CA VAL A 294 -2.74 13.31 8.92
C VAL A 294 -2.62 13.05 7.41
N SER A 295 -1.55 12.40 6.95
CA SER A 295 -1.34 12.11 5.52
C SER A 295 -2.45 11.24 4.89
N ILE A 296 -3.18 10.48 5.69
CA ILE A 296 -4.34 9.69 5.25
C ILE A 296 -5.53 10.56 4.82
N GLY A 297 -5.51 11.85 5.11
CA GLY A 297 -6.50 12.82 4.66
C GLY A 297 -6.72 12.82 3.15
N LEU A 298 -5.69 12.43 2.37
CA LEU A 298 -5.81 12.22 0.92
C LEU A 298 -6.88 11.17 0.57
N TRP A 299 -7.01 10.12 1.37
CA TRP A 299 -8.06 9.13 1.19
C TRP A 299 -9.42 9.67 1.65
N GLY A 300 -9.44 10.49 2.70
CA GLY A 300 -10.63 11.21 3.13
C GLY A 300 -11.19 12.08 2.01
N LEU A 301 -10.34 12.85 1.33
CA LEU A 301 -10.71 13.64 0.15
C LEU A 301 -11.21 12.75 -1.00
N ALA A 302 -10.59 11.58 -1.22
CA ALA A 302 -11.04 10.64 -2.24
C ALA A 302 -12.43 10.05 -1.93
N MET A 303 -12.68 9.71 -0.67
CA MET A 303 -13.98 9.20 -0.20
C MET A 303 -15.05 10.29 -0.27
N LEU A 304 -14.72 11.52 0.10
CA LEU A 304 -15.63 12.67 -0.03
C LEU A 304 -15.95 12.94 -1.51
N TRP A 305 -14.94 12.92 -2.40
CA TRP A 305 -15.12 13.06 -3.83
C TRP A 305 -16.01 11.98 -4.44
N ALA A 306 -16.00 10.77 -3.88
CA ALA A 306 -16.88 9.70 -4.32
C ALA A 306 -18.36 10.04 -4.12
N TYR A 307 -18.70 10.78 -3.07
CA TYR A 307 -20.06 11.22 -2.78
C TYR A 307 -20.41 12.63 -3.27
N ARG A 308 -19.58 13.27 -4.11
CA ARG A 308 -19.78 14.65 -4.61
C ARG A 308 -21.15 14.92 -5.23
N ARG A 309 -21.85 13.88 -5.72
CA ARG A 309 -23.19 13.98 -6.30
C ARG A 309 -24.30 13.57 -5.32
N GLU A 310 -23.95 13.19 -4.10
CA GLU A 310 -24.87 12.69 -3.07
C GLU A 310 -24.64 13.43 -1.75
N PRO A 311 -25.11 14.70 -1.64
CA PRO A 311 -24.74 15.59 -0.52
C PRO A 311 -25.11 15.03 0.86
N LYS A 312 -26.21 14.28 0.98
CA LYS A 312 -26.58 13.62 2.25
C LYS A 312 -25.54 12.58 2.66
N LYS A 313 -25.03 11.76 1.72
CA LYS A 313 -23.98 10.77 2.01
C LYS A 313 -22.64 11.43 2.30
N ALA A 314 -22.32 12.51 1.58
CA ALA A 314 -21.13 13.33 1.85
C ALA A 314 -21.18 13.92 3.28
N LEU A 315 -22.32 14.47 3.69
CA LEU A 315 -22.52 14.98 5.05
C LEU A 315 -22.36 13.88 6.11
N LEU A 316 -22.96 12.70 5.89
CA LEU A 316 -22.81 11.57 6.81
C LEU A 316 -21.37 11.11 6.94
N LEU A 317 -20.60 11.09 5.81
CA LEU A 317 -19.17 10.80 5.85
C LEU A 317 -18.41 11.85 6.68
N CYS A 318 -18.69 13.14 6.48
CA CYS A 318 -18.07 14.23 7.25
C CYS A 318 -18.40 14.14 8.74
N LEU A 319 -19.67 13.88 9.10
CA LEU A 319 -20.08 13.71 10.49
C LEU A 319 -19.40 12.51 11.13
N GLY A 320 -19.34 11.35 10.42
CA GLY A 320 -18.61 10.18 10.90
C GLY A 320 -17.11 10.47 11.09
N THR A 321 -16.50 11.27 10.21
CA THR A 321 -15.10 11.69 10.33
C THR A 321 -14.87 12.63 11.52
N ALA A 322 -15.79 13.56 11.72
CA ALA A 322 -15.70 14.57 12.78
C ALA A 322 -15.79 13.98 14.19
N VAL A 323 -16.53 12.88 14.39
CA VAL A 323 -16.71 12.27 15.71
C VAL A 323 -15.39 11.84 16.34
N PRO A 324 -14.60 10.91 15.76
CA PRO A 324 -13.33 10.50 16.37
C PRO A 324 -12.30 11.63 16.39
N MET A 325 -12.28 12.50 15.37
CA MET A 325 -11.38 13.64 15.35
C MET A 325 -11.71 14.65 16.45
N GLY A 326 -12.97 14.97 16.66
CA GLY A 326 -13.40 15.85 17.75
C GLY A 326 -13.05 15.27 19.12
N LEU A 327 -13.33 13.99 19.35
CA LEU A 327 -12.99 13.31 20.60
C LEU A 327 -11.47 13.29 20.84
N ALA A 328 -10.67 13.02 19.83
CA ALA A 328 -9.23 12.87 19.98
C ALA A 328 -8.50 14.22 20.07
N TYR A 329 -8.76 15.15 19.16
CA TYR A 329 -8.02 16.41 19.05
C TYR A 329 -8.61 17.55 19.88
N VAL A 330 -9.90 17.51 20.23
CA VAL A 330 -10.49 18.60 21.04
C VAL A 330 -10.56 18.24 22.52
N LEU A 331 -10.99 16.99 22.83
CA LEU A 331 -11.21 16.60 24.22
C LEU A 331 -10.03 15.90 24.89
N TRP A 332 -9.20 15.19 24.10
CA TRP A 332 -8.11 14.40 24.68
C TRP A 332 -6.72 15.03 24.53
N GLN A 333 -6.29 15.39 23.31
CA GLN A 333 -4.96 15.95 23.05
C GLN A 333 -5.04 17.18 22.11
N PRO A 334 -5.47 18.34 22.60
CA PRO A 334 -5.63 19.54 21.78
C PRO A 334 -4.28 20.06 21.22
N THR A 335 -3.18 19.88 21.93
CA THR A 335 -1.83 20.27 21.51
C THR A 335 -1.37 19.54 20.24
N ALA A 336 -1.84 18.30 20.03
CA ALA A 336 -1.54 17.52 18.83
C ALA A 336 -1.98 18.22 17.54
N PHE A 337 -3.12 18.92 17.55
CA PHE A 337 -3.65 19.61 16.39
C PHE A 337 -2.72 20.73 15.90
N PHE A 338 -2.25 21.56 16.81
CA PHE A 338 -1.37 22.69 16.48
C PHE A 338 0.01 22.22 16.01
N GLN A 339 0.53 21.14 16.59
CA GLN A 339 1.82 20.59 16.20
C GLN A 339 1.81 20.01 14.79
N ALA A 340 0.74 19.33 14.39
CA ALA A 340 0.57 18.82 13.03
C ALA A 340 0.61 19.96 11.98
N LEU A 341 0.10 21.15 12.31
CA LEU A 341 0.16 22.33 11.44
C LEU A 341 1.56 22.94 11.37
N ARG A 342 2.32 22.93 12.48
CA ARG A 342 3.68 23.51 12.53
C ARG A 342 4.71 22.71 11.75
N ASN A 343 4.56 21.39 11.65
CA ASN A 343 5.58 20.50 11.10
C ASN A 343 5.45 20.22 9.58
N GLY A 344 4.57 20.92 8.88
CA GLY A 344 4.32 20.73 7.44
C GLY A 344 5.45 21.11 6.47
N GLY A 345 6.61 21.61 6.96
CA GLY A 345 7.64 22.23 6.14
C GLY A 345 8.98 21.50 6.03
N TYR A 346 9.07 20.22 6.40
CA TYR A 346 10.34 19.48 6.30
C TYR A 346 10.67 19.07 4.86
N VAL A 347 11.93 19.29 4.46
CA VAL A 347 12.48 18.83 3.16
C VAL A 347 13.37 17.63 3.44
N SER A 348 12.99 16.43 2.96
CA SER A 348 13.86 15.26 3.11
C SER A 348 15.02 15.27 2.12
N VAL A 349 16.18 14.83 2.59
CA VAL A 349 17.42 14.78 1.77
C VAL A 349 17.20 13.98 0.48
N GLY A 350 16.41 12.89 0.55
CA GLY A 350 16.11 12.02 -0.59
C GLY A 350 15.01 12.53 -1.51
N SER A 351 14.44 13.72 -1.31
CA SER A 351 13.39 14.25 -2.18
C SER A 351 13.93 15.02 -3.38
N TRP A 352 13.13 15.09 -4.44
CA TRP A 352 13.39 15.96 -5.60
C TRP A 352 13.55 17.43 -5.19
N ALA A 353 12.94 17.81 -4.08
CA ALA A 353 12.90 19.17 -3.57
C ALA A 353 14.22 19.61 -2.93
N ASN A 354 15.03 18.67 -2.42
CA ASN A 354 16.26 18.98 -1.70
C ASN A 354 17.32 19.69 -2.57
N PRO A 355 17.64 19.28 -3.81
CA PRO A 355 18.55 20.04 -4.65
C PRO A 355 18.07 21.48 -4.93
N LEU A 356 16.78 21.65 -5.17
CA LEU A 356 16.18 22.96 -5.37
C LEU A 356 16.19 23.81 -4.10
N TYR A 357 15.87 23.21 -2.95
CA TYR A 357 15.94 23.86 -1.65
C TYR A 357 17.36 24.39 -1.37
N ARG A 358 18.38 23.54 -1.54
CA ARG A 358 19.79 23.92 -1.33
C ARG A 358 20.23 25.04 -2.27
N LEU A 359 19.79 25.02 -3.54
CA LEU A 359 20.08 26.07 -4.49
C LEU A 359 19.43 27.40 -4.06
N LEU A 360 18.18 27.39 -3.65
CA LEU A 360 17.46 28.60 -3.22
C LEU A 360 18.00 29.14 -1.90
N ASP A 361 18.43 28.27 -0.98
CA ASP A 361 18.96 28.66 0.33
C ASP A 361 20.28 29.46 0.22
N VAL A 362 21.01 29.32 -0.89
CA VAL A 362 22.19 30.15 -1.18
C VAL A 362 21.81 31.61 -1.48
N TYR A 363 20.65 31.85 -2.10
CA TYR A 363 20.23 33.18 -2.56
C TYR A 363 19.14 33.82 -1.69
N THR A 364 18.52 33.04 -0.78
CA THR A 364 17.42 33.50 0.08
C THR A 364 17.62 32.97 1.51
N THR A 365 16.71 33.30 2.42
CA THR A 365 16.67 32.64 3.73
C THR A 365 16.10 31.23 3.59
N GLY A 366 16.56 30.29 4.43
CA GLY A 366 16.04 28.92 4.45
C GLY A 366 14.52 28.84 4.63
N PHE A 367 13.91 29.82 5.30
CA PHE A 367 12.46 29.94 5.41
C PHE A 367 11.81 30.20 4.05
N ASN A 368 12.29 31.21 3.29
CA ASN A 368 11.78 31.54 1.97
C ASN A 368 11.99 30.40 0.98
N ALA A 369 13.15 29.75 1.00
CA ALA A 369 13.45 28.59 0.19
C ALA A 369 12.43 27.45 0.44
N LYS A 370 12.09 27.16 1.71
CA LYS A 370 11.06 26.16 2.07
C LYS A 370 9.68 26.54 1.57
N VAL A 371 9.29 27.81 1.67
CA VAL A 371 8.00 28.29 1.18
C VAL A 371 7.90 28.10 -0.33
N VAL A 372 8.91 28.51 -1.10
CA VAL A 372 8.93 28.36 -2.56
C VAL A 372 8.83 26.88 -2.96
N VAL A 373 9.64 26.02 -2.36
CA VAL A 373 9.63 24.59 -2.64
C VAL A 373 8.27 23.96 -2.24
N GLY A 374 7.69 24.40 -1.12
CA GLY A 374 6.35 23.98 -0.69
C GLY A 374 5.26 24.34 -1.70
N VAL A 375 5.25 25.58 -2.21
CA VAL A 375 4.30 26.04 -3.25
C VAL A 375 4.45 25.19 -4.52
N ILE A 376 5.69 24.95 -4.98
CA ILE A 376 5.96 24.09 -6.14
C ILE A 376 5.44 22.67 -5.89
N SER A 377 5.64 22.12 -4.70
CA SER A 377 5.14 20.80 -4.32
C SER A 377 3.61 20.72 -4.40
N TYR A 378 2.89 21.72 -3.87
CA TYR A 378 1.41 21.74 -3.93
C TYR A 378 0.87 21.93 -5.35
N ILE A 379 1.48 22.81 -6.14
CA ILE A 379 1.12 22.98 -7.56
C ILE A 379 1.39 21.66 -8.30
N GLY A 380 2.54 21.06 -8.07
CA GLY A 380 2.91 19.75 -8.62
C GLY A 380 1.90 18.67 -8.26
N LEU A 381 1.46 18.62 -7.00
CA LEU A 381 0.43 17.69 -6.54
C LEU A 381 -0.86 17.81 -7.35
N ILE A 382 -1.36 19.04 -7.54
CA ILE A 382 -2.60 19.29 -8.30
C ILE A 382 -2.42 18.88 -9.77
N VAL A 383 -1.32 19.27 -10.40
CA VAL A 383 -1.05 18.98 -11.81
C VAL A 383 -0.86 17.48 -12.05
N ILE A 384 -0.05 16.82 -11.25
CA ILE A 384 0.20 15.38 -11.39
C ILE A 384 -1.07 14.58 -11.05
N ALA A 385 -1.84 14.97 -10.03
CA ALA A 385 -3.12 14.34 -9.72
C ALA A 385 -4.10 14.47 -10.89
N TRP A 386 -4.19 15.66 -11.51
CA TRP A 386 -5.01 15.87 -12.70
C TRP A 386 -4.56 15.00 -13.88
N MET A 387 -3.24 14.93 -14.17
CA MET A 387 -2.70 14.07 -15.23
C MET A 387 -3.02 12.59 -14.96
N LEU A 388 -2.75 12.11 -13.75
CA LEU A 388 -3.05 10.72 -13.36
C LEU A 388 -4.55 10.43 -13.41
N TYR A 389 -5.39 11.37 -12.98
CA TYR A 389 -6.84 11.23 -13.07
C TYR A 389 -7.35 11.09 -14.52
N ARG A 390 -6.61 11.57 -15.52
CA ARG A 390 -6.95 11.38 -16.95
C ARG A 390 -6.52 10.01 -17.48
N VAL A 391 -5.39 9.48 -17.03
CA VAL A 391 -4.76 8.28 -17.65
C VAL A 391 -4.92 6.99 -16.85
N VAL A 392 -5.15 7.04 -15.53
CA VAL A 392 -5.41 5.84 -14.74
C VAL A 392 -6.73 5.23 -15.19
N PRO A 393 -6.76 3.94 -15.61
CA PRO A 393 -7.97 3.34 -16.18
C PRO A 393 -9.10 3.23 -15.15
N TRP A 394 -10.33 3.38 -15.63
CA TRP A 394 -11.51 3.05 -14.86
C TRP A 394 -11.69 1.53 -14.81
N THR A 395 -11.64 0.96 -13.63
CA THR A 395 -11.83 -0.48 -13.41
C THR A 395 -12.83 -0.69 -12.28
N ALA A 396 -13.85 -1.49 -12.54
CA ALA A 396 -14.86 -1.80 -11.53
C ALA A 396 -14.22 -2.31 -10.24
N ALA A 397 -14.59 -1.77 -9.09
CA ALA A 397 -14.28 -2.40 -7.82
C ALA A 397 -15.03 -3.75 -7.73
N PRO A 398 -14.45 -4.77 -7.08
CA PRO A 398 -15.09 -6.08 -6.93
C PRO A 398 -16.51 -5.98 -6.35
N GLY A 399 -17.38 -6.94 -6.75
CA GLY A 399 -18.78 -6.97 -6.33
C GLY A 399 -19.69 -5.94 -7.02
N LEU A 400 -19.23 -5.31 -8.10
CA LEU A 400 -20.04 -4.45 -8.95
C LEU A 400 -20.52 -5.23 -10.17
N ASP A 401 -21.80 -5.04 -10.56
CA ASP A 401 -22.37 -5.65 -11.78
C ASP A 401 -21.65 -5.16 -13.03
N LYS A 402 -21.58 -6.02 -14.06
CA LYS A 402 -20.84 -5.71 -15.28
C LYS A 402 -21.34 -4.48 -16.02
N ASP A 403 -22.64 -4.23 -15.96
CA ASP A 403 -23.32 -3.13 -16.65
C ASP A 403 -23.45 -1.87 -15.77
N ALA A 404 -22.93 -1.91 -14.55
CA ALA A 404 -23.01 -0.77 -13.64
C ALA A 404 -22.11 0.39 -14.08
N ASP A 405 -22.60 1.61 -13.91
CA ASP A 405 -21.83 2.83 -14.18
C ASP A 405 -20.69 3.00 -13.14
N LEU A 406 -19.46 2.77 -13.59
CA LEU A 406 -18.26 2.87 -12.76
C LEU A 406 -18.08 4.27 -12.15
N GLN A 407 -18.60 5.30 -12.82
CA GLN A 407 -18.50 6.69 -12.37
C GLN A 407 -19.56 7.09 -11.34
N ARG A 408 -20.42 6.15 -10.97
CA ARG A 408 -21.41 6.29 -9.90
C ARG A 408 -21.14 5.40 -8.70
N ASP A 409 -20.35 4.34 -8.85
CA ASP A 409 -20.01 3.48 -7.71
C ASP A 409 -19.04 4.16 -6.74
N PRO A 410 -19.45 4.42 -5.48
CA PRO A 410 -18.63 5.18 -4.55
C PRO A 410 -17.31 4.48 -4.19
N LEU A 411 -17.28 3.15 -4.15
CA LEU A 411 -16.05 2.40 -3.84
C LEU A 411 -15.05 2.48 -5.01
N THR A 412 -15.52 2.32 -6.25
CA THR A 412 -14.66 2.46 -7.45
C THR A 412 -14.05 3.86 -7.54
N ILE A 413 -14.86 4.88 -7.31
CA ILE A 413 -14.39 6.27 -7.33
C ILE A 413 -13.38 6.51 -6.22
N ALA A 414 -13.70 6.09 -4.98
CA ALA A 414 -12.83 6.29 -3.82
C ALA A 414 -11.47 5.61 -4.02
N LEU A 415 -11.43 4.32 -4.40
CA LEU A 415 -10.19 3.58 -4.63
C LEU A 415 -9.33 4.22 -5.73
N ARG A 416 -9.95 4.55 -6.86
CA ARG A 416 -9.23 5.17 -7.98
C ARG A 416 -8.69 6.54 -7.61
N THR A 417 -9.50 7.37 -6.94
CA THR A 417 -9.09 8.73 -6.53
C THR A 417 -8.05 8.66 -5.42
N ALA A 418 -8.18 7.75 -4.45
CA ALA A 418 -7.17 7.51 -3.41
C ALA A 418 -5.82 7.11 -4.02
N LEU A 419 -5.81 6.21 -5.02
CA LEU A 419 -4.59 5.85 -5.75
C LEU A 419 -3.98 7.07 -6.45
N VAL A 420 -4.78 7.84 -7.19
CA VAL A 420 -4.32 9.04 -7.92
C VAL A 420 -3.71 10.07 -6.98
N LEU A 421 -4.40 10.40 -5.89
CA LEU A 421 -3.94 11.39 -4.91
C LEU A 421 -2.69 10.90 -4.16
N SER A 422 -2.66 9.63 -3.75
CA SER A 422 -1.50 9.06 -3.06
C SER A 422 -0.26 9.05 -3.95
N VAL A 423 -0.36 8.58 -5.20
CA VAL A 423 0.79 8.56 -6.12
C VAL A 423 1.23 9.99 -6.47
N ALA A 424 0.30 10.90 -6.73
CA ALA A 424 0.64 12.30 -6.98
C ALA A 424 1.41 12.91 -5.80
N TRP A 425 0.91 12.72 -4.57
CA TRP A 425 1.57 13.20 -3.37
C TRP A 425 2.95 12.57 -3.17
N LEU A 426 3.08 11.25 -3.33
CA LEU A 426 4.35 10.55 -3.19
C LEU A 426 5.43 11.04 -4.15
N ILE A 427 5.06 11.46 -5.37
CA ILE A 427 5.98 11.96 -6.39
C ILE A 427 6.33 13.43 -6.16
N THR A 428 5.38 14.23 -5.68
CA THR A 428 5.54 15.69 -5.61
C THR A 428 5.87 16.21 -4.22
N SER A 429 5.71 15.40 -3.16
CA SER A 429 6.02 15.81 -1.79
C SER A 429 7.50 16.17 -1.63
N MET A 430 7.76 17.26 -0.93
CA MET A 430 9.11 17.63 -0.52
C MET A 430 9.64 16.78 0.64
N TYR A 431 8.78 16.00 1.29
CA TYR A 431 9.16 15.03 2.31
C TYR A 431 8.72 13.63 1.88
N THR A 432 9.67 12.80 1.45
CA THR A 432 9.40 11.49 0.86
C THR A 432 10.23 10.39 1.51
N LEU A 433 9.57 9.30 1.86
CA LEU A 433 10.13 8.15 2.57
C LEU A 433 9.53 6.86 1.97
N SER A 434 10.28 5.76 2.00
CA SER A 434 9.86 4.50 1.36
C SER A 434 8.62 3.88 1.99
N TRP A 435 8.41 4.04 3.29
CA TRP A 435 7.24 3.49 3.99
C TRP A 435 5.93 4.23 3.71
N TYR A 436 5.99 5.47 3.21
CA TYR A 436 4.79 6.19 2.75
C TYR A 436 4.15 5.56 1.51
N ASP A 437 4.90 4.76 0.76
CA ASP A 437 4.40 4.04 -0.41
C ASP A 437 3.22 3.11 -0.07
N LEU A 438 3.05 2.72 1.20
CA LEU A 438 1.91 1.95 1.70
C LEU A 438 0.56 2.59 1.30
N LEU A 439 0.48 3.93 1.29
CA LEU A 439 -0.73 4.66 0.91
C LEU A 439 -1.15 4.40 -0.55
N ALA A 440 -0.20 4.19 -1.44
CA ALA A 440 -0.50 3.92 -2.85
C ALA A 440 -0.65 2.41 -3.14
N TRP A 441 0.13 1.56 -2.47
CA TRP A 441 0.07 0.12 -2.68
C TRP A 441 -1.30 -0.48 -2.35
N MET A 442 -1.99 0.01 -1.30
CA MET A 442 -3.28 -0.55 -0.88
C MET A 442 -4.39 -0.37 -1.92
N PRO A 443 -4.71 0.83 -2.43
CA PRO A 443 -5.71 0.99 -3.47
C PRO A 443 -5.26 0.38 -4.82
N LEU A 444 -3.94 0.44 -5.15
CA LEU A 444 -3.38 -0.19 -6.34
C LEU A 444 -3.62 -1.70 -6.36
N ALA A 445 -3.53 -2.35 -5.21
CA ALA A 445 -3.70 -3.79 -5.06
C ALA A 445 -5.13 -4.28 -5.35
N VAL A 446 -6.14 -3.45 -5.08
CA VAL A 446 -7.56 -3.75 -5.36
C VAL A 446 -7.91 -3.51 -6.83
N LEU A 447 -7.30 -2.51 -7.45
CA LEU A 447 -7.55 -2.14 -8.84
C LEU A 447 -6.87 -3.11 -9.82
N ALA A 448 -7.31 -3.08 -11.09
CA ALA A 448 -6.66 -3.89 -12.13
C ALA A 448 -5.23 -3.41 -12.41
N ALA A 449 -4.39 -4.33 -12.93
CA ALA A 449 -3.01 -4.05 -13.31
C ALA A 449 -2.93 -2.89 -14.31
N ASN A 450 -2.00 -1.97 -14.06
CA ASN A 450 -1.76 -0.80 -14.91
C ASN A 450 -0.28 -0.35 -14.82
N LYS A 451 0.08 0.76 -15.48
CA LYS A 451 1.47 1.25 -15.53
C LYS A 451 2.01 1.66 -14.15
N LEU A 452 1.14 2.00 -13.19
CA LEU A 452 1.56 2.33 -11.83
C LEU A 452 2.20 1.17 -11.08
N ASP A 453 1.86 -0.08 -11.43
CA ASP A 453 2.52 -1.26 -10.84
C ASP A 453 4.04 -1.17 -10.98
N LYS A 454 4.51 -0.82 -12.18
CA LYS A 454 5.94 -0.70 -12.49
C LYS A 454 6.56 0.53 -11.83
N ILE A 455 5.87 1.66 -11.90
CA ILE A 455 6.31 2.90 -11.27
C ILE A 455 6.51 2.69 -9.77
N MET A 456 5.57 2.04 -9.11
CA MET A 456 5.64 1.80 -7.67
C MET A 456 6.73 0.79 -7.29
N VAL A 457 6.99 -0.25 -8.10
CA VAL A 457 8.13 -1.16 -7.87
C VAL A 457 9.45 -0.41 -8.00
N ILE A 458 9.64 0.39 -9.05
CA ILE A 458 10.87 1.17 -9.27
C ILE A 458 11.06 2.17 -8.13
N ARG A 459 10.01 2.91 -7.75
CA ARG A 459 10.04 3.88 -6.67
C ARG A 459 10.41 3.23 -5.34
N GLY A 460 9.66 2.21 -4.94
CA GLY A 460 9.89 1.51 -3.67
C GLY A 460 11.30 0.93 -3.59
N THR A 461 11.82 0.39 -4.70
CA THR A 461 13.20 -0.11 -4.78
C THR A 461 14.21 1.01 -4.60
N ALA A 462 14.11 2.08 -5.37
CA ALA A 462 15.08 3.18 -5.34
C ALA A 462 15.12 3.87 -3.96
N LEU A 463 13.95 4.16 -3.37
CA LEU A 463 13.89 4.77 -2.05
C LEU A 463 14.38 3.82 -0.95
N SER A 464 14.04 2.54 -1.03
CA SER A 464 14.55 1.55 -0.06
C SER A 464 16.08 1.45 -0.12
N LEU A 465 16.67 1.40 -1.32
CA LEU A 465 18.13 1.39 -1.49
C LEU A 465 18.77 2.69 -0.96
N ALA A 466 18.15 3.85 -1.20
CA ALA A 466 18.66 5.14 -0.77
C ALA A 466 18.67 5.32 0.76
N TYR A 467 17.84 4.55 1.48
CA TYR A 467 17.76 4.58 2.95
C TYR A 467 18.53 3.43 3.61
N VAL A 468 19.56 2.89 2.97
CA VAL A 468 20.48 1.90 3.55
C VAL A 468 21.91 2.43 3.50
N PRO A 469 22.57 2.58 4.65
CA PRO A 469 22.06 2.53 6.02
C PRO A 469 21.08 3.67 6.33
N GLY A 470 20.05 3.37 7.14
CA GLY A 470 19.02 4.36 7.54
C GLY A 470 19.33 5.08 8.86
N ARG A 471 20.41 4.72 9.53
CA ARG A 471 20.82 5.26 10.83
C ARG A 471 21.66 6.55 10.70
N ALA A 472 21.54 7.41 11.68
CA ALA A 472 22.35 8.62 11.83
C ALA A 472 23.50 8.39 12.84
N ILE A 473 24.32 7.38 12.57
CA ILE A 473 25.51 7.03 13.36
C ILE A 473 26.77 7.35 12.57
N ASP A 474 27.92 7.31 13.25
CA ASP A 474 29.21 7.49 12.61
C ASP A 474 29.53 6.26 11.74
N LEU A 475 29.51 6.46 10.43
CA LEU A 475 29.82 5.46 9.41
C LEU A 475 31.25 5.72 8.90
N GLY A 476 31.94 4.66 8.51
CA GLY A 476 33.21 4.83 7.82
C GLY A 476 33.07 5.71 6.55
N PRO A 477 34.07 6.56 6.21
CA PRO A 477 33.94 7.62 5.19
C PRO A 477 33.41 7.14 3.83
N ALA A 478 33.83 5.96 3.37
CA ALA A 478 33.42 5.41 2.07
C ALA A 478 31.94 4.95 2.08
N LEU A 479 31.45 4.37 3.17
CA LEU A 479 30.06 3.98 3.31
C LEU A 479 29.15 5.19 3.47
N ASP A 480 29.56 6.17 4.28
CA ASP A 480 28.85 7.43 4.46
C ASP A 480 28.72 8.19 3.13
N PHE A 481 29.81 8.30 2.36
CA PHE A 481 29.77 8.88 1.01
C PHE A 481 28.77 8.15 0.11
N THR A 482 28.80 6.82 0.09
CA THR A 482 27.89 6.01 -0.75
C THR A 482 26.43 6.20 -0.34
N ALA A 483 26.12 6.09 0.96
CA ALA A 483 24.78 6.28 1.49
C ALA A 483 24.25 7.71 1.22
N THR A 484 25.11 8.71 1.40
CA THR A 484 24.79 10.10 1.13
C THR A 484 24.49 10.30 -0.36
N ARG A 485 25.31 9.79 -1.28
CA ARG A 485 25.07 9.92 -2.72
C ARG A 485 23.84 9.17 -3.21
N MET A 486 23.56 7.99 -2.67
CA MET A 486 22.32 7.27 -2.96
C MET A 486 21.09 8.11 -2.54
N ARG A 487 21.18 8.82 -1.43
CA ARG A 487 20.09 9.61 -0.85
C ARG A 487 19.93 10.98 -1.49
N ASP A 488 21.03 11.75 -1.65
CA ASP A 488 20.98 13.15 -2.12
C ASP A 488 21.00 13.30 -3.65
N THR A 489 21.44 12.28 -4.37
CA THR A 489 21.60 12.33 -5.82
C THR A 489 20.73 11.31 -6.54
N VAL A 490 20.87 10.01 -6.23
CA VAL A 490 20.15 8.95 -6.97
C VAL A 490 18.64 9.02 -6.72
N SER A 491 18.21 9.17 -5.46
CA SER A 491 16.79 9.24 -5.11
C SER A 491 16.05 10.42 -5.77
N PRO A 492 16.55 11.66 -5.74
CA PRO A 492 15.93 12.78 -6.47
C PRO A 492 15.84 12.55 -7.97
N ILE A 493 16.90 12.02 -8.61
CA ILE A 493 16.90 11.72 -10.06
C ILE A 493 15.79 10.71 -10.40
N VAL A 494 15.65 9.64 -9.61
CA VAL A 494 14.59 8.64 -9.85
C VAL A 494 13.21 9.26 -9.69
N GLN A 495 13.00 10.12 -8.71
CA GLN A 495 11.73 10.82 -8.54
C GLN A 495 11.41 11.76 -9.71
N MET A 496 12.39 12.51 -10.20
CA MET A 496 12.22 13.33 -11.39
C MET A 496 11.92 12.49 -12.64
N ALA A 497 12.57 11.34 -12.80
CA ALA A 497 12.26 10.38 -13.87
C ALA A 497 10.81 9.86 -13.78
N MET A 498 10.26 9.69 -12.57
CA MET A 498 8.85 9.31 -12.39
C MET A 498 7.89 10.44 -12.80
N VAL A 499 8.19 11.68 -12.46
CA VAL A 499 7.43 12.83 -12.95
C VAL A 499 7.39 12.83 -14.48
N LEU A 500 8.57 12.66 -15.11
CA LEU A 500 8.67 12.55 -16.56
C LEU A 500 7.87 11.37 -17.11
N ALA A 501 7.94 10.20 -16.48
CA ALA A 501 7.18 9.02 -16.89
C ALA A 501 5.66 9.27 -16.85
N VAL A 502 5.15 9.97 -15.84
CA VAL A 502 3.74 10.36 -15.75
C VAL A 502 3.37 11.34 -16.87
N ILE A 503 4.21 12.35 -17.14
CA ILE A 503 4.00 13.33 -18.22
C ILE A 503 3.96 12.62 -19.58
N LEU A 504 4.91 11.72 -19.85
CA LEU A 504 4.96 10.95 -21.08
C LEU A 504 3.74 10.03 -21.23
N TRP A 505 3.31 9.40 -20.14
CA TRP A 505 2.08 8.61 -20.15
C TRP A 505 0.85 9.45 -20.44
N TRP A 506 0.75 10.63 -19.84
CA TRP A 506 -0.36 11.55 -20.08
C TRP A 506 -0.40 12.05 -21.53
N ARG A 507 0.76 12.37 -22.14
CA ARG A 507 0.84 12.80 -23.53
C ARG A 507 0.51 11.69 -24.53
N GLN A 508 0.79 10.44 -24.18
CA GLN A 508 0.67 9.29 -25.06
C GLN A 508 0.06 8.10 -24.32
N PRO A 509 -1.26 8.15 -23.98
CA PRO A 509 -1.90 7.12 -23.20
C PRO A 509 -1.89 5.74 -23.88
N ASP A 510 -1.96 5.71 -25.23
CA ASP A 510 -2.10 4.49 -26.02
C ASP A 510 -0.77 3.88 -26.52
N ARG A 511 0.39 4.51 -26.22
CA ARG A 511 1.67 3.92 -26.61
C ARG A 511 1.94 2.63 -25.86
N PRO A 512 2.24 1.53 -26.60
CA PRO A 512 2.82 0.34 -25.99
C PRO A 512 4.16 0.71 -25.36
N GLU A 513 4.41 0.16 -24.21
CA GLU A 513 5.45 0.43 -23.22
C GLU A 513 6.80 0.95 -23.74
N LEU A 514 7.30 2.02 -23.14
CA LEU A 514 8.63 2.62 -23.34
C LEU A 514 9.82 1.68 -23.02
N PHE A 515 9.57 0.51 -22.46
CA PHE A 515 10.60 -0.51 -22.21
C PHE A 515 10.28 -1.75 -23.05
N PRO A 516 11.11 -2.05 -24.08
CA PRO A 516 10.90 -3.16 -24.98
C PRO A 516 11.34 -4.48 -24.32
N PHE A 517 10.52 -5.04 -23.46
CA PHE A 517 10.60 -6.46 -23.17
C PHE A 517 9.63 -7.17 -24.11
N ARG A 518 10.23 -7.99 -24.98
CA ARG A 518 9.71 -8.85 -26.03
C ARG A 518 8.18 -8.99 -26.02
N LYS A 519 7.51 -8.41 -27.03
CA LYS A 519 6.10 -8.67 -27.35
C LYS A 519 5.91 -10.17 -27.40
N SER A 520 5.02 -10.71 -26.57
CA SER A 520 4.33 -11.95 -26.92
C SER A 520 3.66 -11.70 -28.27
N LYS A 521 4.09 -12.40 -29.31
CA LYS A 521 3.39 -12.38 -30.59
C LYS A 521 1.97 -12.83 -30.34
N ALA A 522 1.04 -11.89 -30.27
CA ALA A 522 -0.35 -12.19 -30.53
C ALA A 522 -0.39 -12.77 -31.96
N PRO A 523 -1.02 -13.92 -32.19
CA PRO A 523 -1.22 -14.39 -33.55
C PRO A 523 -1.97 -13.28 -34.32
N PRO A 524 -1.63 -13.04 -35.59
CA PRO A 524 -2.35 -12.09 -36.42
C PRO A 524 -3.83 -12.49 -36.39
N ALA A 525 -4.70 -11.50 -36.23
CA ALA A 525 -6.13 -11.68 -36.42
C ALA A 525 -6.31 -12.19 -37.84
N GLU A 526 -6.80 -13.43 -37.97
CA GLU A 526 -7.23 -13.96 -39.26
C GLU A 526 -8.34 -13.04 -39.80
N VAL A 527 -8.02 -12.31 -40.86
CA VAL A 527 -8.99 -11.60 -41.67
C VAL A 527 -9.85 -12.69 -42.28
N SER A 528 -11.09 -12.82 -41.81
CA SER A 528 -12.10 -13.67 -42.45
C SER A 528 -12.28 -13.17 -43.88
N PRO A 529 -12.13 -14.04 -44.88
CA PRO A 529 -12.44 -13.68 -46.26
C PRO A 529 -13.93 -13.38 -46.37
N ALA A 530 -14.24 -12.21 -46.96
CA ALA A 530 -15.60 -11.82 -47.30
C ALA A 530 -16.22 -12.88 -48.19
N VAL A 531 -17.23 -13.58 -47.68
CA VAL A 531 -18.06 -14.48 -48.47
C VAL A 531 -19.05 -13.61 -49.25
N SER A 532 -18.78 -13.46 -50.54
CA SER A 532 -19.74 -13.00 -51.51
C SER A 532 -20.78 -14.09 -51.73
N GLY A 533 -21.95 -13.94 -51.13
CA GLY A 533 -23.11 -14.82 -51.35
C GLY A 533 -24.06 -14.24 -52.40
N PRO A 534 -24.73 -15.05 -53.24
CA PRO A 534 -25.55 -14.60 -54.35
C PRO A 534 -26.94 -14.14 -53.89
N ARG A 535 -27.47 -13.15 -54.65
CA ARG A 535 -28.83 -12.62 -54.57
C ARG A 535 -29.85 -13.75 -54.67
N ALA A 536 -30.83 -13.78 -53.77
CA ALA A 536 -32.07 -14.56 -53.93
C ALA A 536 -33.27 -13.61 -53.89
N SER A 537 -34.16 -13.82 -54.84
CA SER A 537 -35.41 -13.12 -55.13
C SER A 537 -36.53 -13.43 -54.12
N PRO A 538 -37.63 -12.63 -54.09
CA PRO A 538 -38.63 -12.66 -53.04
C PRO A 538 -39.72 -13.71 -53.25
N SER A 539 -40.17 -14.38 -52.21
CA SER A 539 -41.35 -15.23 -52.23
C SER A 539 -42.20 -15.05 -50.98
N LYS A 540 -43.39 -14.52 -51.26
CA LYS A 540 -44.76 -14.69 -50.71
C LYS A 540 -44.97 -15.14 -49.25
N VAL A 541 -45.66 -14.26 -48.55
CA VAL A 541 -46.40 -14.44 -47.29
C VAL A 541 -47.68 -15.27 -47.53
N PRO A 542 -48.14 -16.12 -46.62
CA PRO A 542 -49.56 -16.29 -46.32
C PRO A 542 -49.91 -16.08 -44.83
N PRO A 543 -51.19 -15.84 -44.52
CA PRO A 543 -51.67 -15.12 -43.34
C PRO A 543 -51.98 -16.01 -42.12
N PRO A 544 -52.42 -15.37 -40.99
CA PRO A 544 -52.50 -16.05 -39.70
C PRO A 544 -53.78 -16.83 -39.46
N ARG A 545 -53.72 -17.88 -38.67
CA ARG A 545 -54.90 -18.55 -38.13
C ARG A 545 -55.02 -18.44 -36.62
N SER A 546 -56.24 -18.13 -36.27
CA SER A 546 -56.90 -17.87 -34.99
C SER A 546 -56.83 -18.99 -33.95
N SER A 547 -56.94 -18.53 -32.71
CA SER A 547 -57.18 -19.24 -31.44
C SER A 547 -58.46 -20.16 -31.46
N PRO A 548 -58.60 -21.07 -30.44
CA PRO A 548 -59.40 -20.68 -29.28
C PRO A 548 -58.96 -21.26 -27.89
N SER A 549 -59.12 -20.43 -26.88
CA SER A 549 -59.90 -20.49 -25.67
C SER A 549 -60.29 -21.85 -25.04
N LYS A 550 -60.04 -21.94 -23.73
CA LYS A 550 -60.86 -22.44 -22.57
C LYS A 550 -59.92 -23.06 -21.53
N ALA A 551 -60.03 -22.93 -20.30
CA ALA A 551 -60.96 -22.49 -19.29
C ALA A 551 -60.44 -22.96 -17.92
N ALA A 552 -60.41 -22.07 -16.99
CA ALA A 552 -60.78 -22.11 -15.60
C ALA A 552 -60.82 -23.42 -14.78
N ARG A 553 -60.25 -23.37 -13.58
CA ARG A 553 -60.77 -23.71 -12.24
C ARG A 553 -59.61 -23.53 -11.26
N SER A 554 -59.70 -22.56 -10.38
CA SER A 554 -60.38 -22.46 -9.09
C SER A 554 -59.88 -23.54 -8.10
N GLN A 555 -59.21 -23.16 -7.06
CA GLN A 555 -59.73 -23.14 -5.70
C GLN A 555 -58.68 -22.74 -4.66
N THR A 556 -59.15 -21.96 -3.77
CA THR A 556 -58.72 -21.25 -2.59
C THR A 556 -58.38 -22.15 -1.38
N PRO A 557 -58.16 -21.56 -0.18
CA PRO A 557 -56.96 -21.66 0.64
C PRO A 557 -57.20 -22.30 2.02
N VAL A 558 -56.31 -21.94 3.02
CA VAL A 558 -56.50 -22.05 4.52
C VAL A 558 -55.75 -23.22 5.18
N PRO A 559 -55.35 -23.12 6.45
CA PRO A 559 -54.92 -21.97 7.29
C PRO A 559 -53.67 -22.16 8.16
N ILE A 560 -53.34 -21.07 8.84
CA ILE A 560 -52.48 -20.86 9.99
C ILE A 560 -52.72 -21.87 11.16
N LYS A 561 -51.66 -22.31 11.81
CA LYS A 561 -51.68 -22.55 13.27
C LYS A 561 -50.29 -22.26 13.89
N GLU A 562 -50.34 -21.35 14.87
CA GLU A 562 -49.46 -21.12 15.99
C GLU A 562 -49.05 -22.38 16.76
N LEU A 563 -47.89 -22.25 17.40
CA LEU A 563 -47.60 -22.70 18.77
C LEU A 563 -46.12 -22.31 19.04
N ALA A 564 -45.87 -21.35 19.70
CA ALA A 564 -45.63 -20.89 21.08
C ALA A 564 -44.87 -21.90 21.97
N SER A 565 -43.84 -21.30 22.60
CA SER A 565 -43.26 -21.55 23.93
C SER A 565 -42.34 -22.76 24.15
N ARG A 566 -41.09 -22.42 24.60
CA ARG A 566 -40.42 -22.69 25.90
C ARG A 566 -38.96 -22.25 25.74
N ARG A 567 -38.51 -21.26 26.37
CA ARG A 567 -38.02 -20.92 27.73
C ARG A 567 -37.14 -22.01 28.38
N LYS A 568 -35.98 -21.52 28.83
CA LYS A 568 -35.04 -21.99 29.88
C LYS A 568 -33.98 -23.04 29.41
N SER A 569 -32.76 -22.70 29.47
CA SER A 569 -31.86 -22.44 30.61
C SER A 569 -30.61 -21.67 30.13
#